data_9f253d1fb9e517a470ccbf95097871c2
#
_entry.id   9f253d1fb9e517a470ccbf95097871c2
#
_cell.length_a   1.000
_cell.length_b   1.000
_cell.length_c   1.000
_cell.angle_alpha   90.00
_cell.angle_beta   90.00
_cell.angle_gamma   90.00
#
_symmetry.space_group_name_H-M   'P 1'
#
loop_
_entity.id
_entity.type
_entity.pdbx_description
1 polymer ?
#
loop_
_entity_poly.entity_id
_entity_poly.type
_entity_poly.pdbx_seq_one_letter_code
_entity_poly.pdbx_strand_id
1 'polypeptide(L)'
;MNKEKSSSDPEVQISRAGKPRDRIFDCAQDLFHRRGIRGVGVEAIAEAAGTSKMALYRHFDSKDELIIEYLNYKGRKSDEIWAEIEAANPGDAAGQLYGFVDKAAIFIAGDERGCDLANAAIELTEQGHPGLRVIEEFKMRQRERLTNLCKAAGASQPDLLADTLFLLIEGARVSRRSVGTNGPSANLVRTSRGVIASFGVPLPKACESILERETSER
;
A
#
# COMPACT_ATOMS: atom_id res chain seq x y z
N MET A 1 -21.63 -38.96 6.11
CA MET A 1 -20.17 -39.06 6.37
C MET A 1 -19.47 -38.19 5.35
N ASN A 2 -19.41 -36.86 5.60
CA ASN A 2 -18.77 -35.90 4.73
C ASN A 2 -17.45 -35.45 5.39
N LYS A 3 -16.34 -35.75 4.70
CA LYS A 3 -15.00 -35.27 5.08
C LYS A 3 -14.88 -33.82 4.66
N GLU A 4 -14.78 -32.92 5.62
CA GLU A 4 -14.34 -31.56 5.42
C GLU A 4 -12.91 -31.57 4.86
N LYS A 5 -12.75 -30.97 3.68
CA LYS A 5 -11.44 -30.66 3.11
C LYS A 5 -10.89 -29.44 3.84
N SER A 6 -9.91 -29.66 4.71
CA SER A 6 -9.03 -28.63 5.23
C SER A 6 -8.33 -27.95 4.05
N SER A 7 -8.63 -26.66 3.85
CA SER A 7 -7.88 -25.81 2.94
C SER A 7 -6.55 -25.50 3.61
N SER A 8 -5.48 -26.15 3.15
CA SER A 8 -4.11 -25.81 3.52
C SER A 8 -3.75 -24.49 2.82
N ASP A 9 -3.61 -23.43 3.60
CA ASP A 9 -2.97 -22.18 3.15
C ASP A 9 -1.55 -22.49 2.63
N PRO A 10 -1.11 -21.86 1.52
CA PRO A 10 0.25 -22.05 1.04
C PRO A 10 1.24 -21.50 2.09
N GLU A 11 1.99 -22.41 2.72
CA GLU A 11 3.12 -22.05 3.58
C GLU A 11 4.16 -21.29 2.73
N VAL A 12 4.32 -20.00 3.01
CA VAL A 12 5.46 -19.26 2.48
C VAL A 12 6.72 -19.87 3.09
N GLN A 13 7.56 -20.45 2.23
CA GLN A 13 8.89 -20.94 2.62
C GLN A 13 9.78 -19.72 2.96
N ILE A 14 9.69 -19.25 4.20
CA ILE A 14 10.62 -18.25 4.72
C ILE A 14 11.98 -18.94 4.84
N SER A 15 12.97 -18.41 4.11
CA SER A 15 14.33 -18.94 4.13
C SER A 15 14.84 -18.97 5.57
N ARG A 16 15.19 -20.17 6.05
CA ARG A 16 15.82 -20.38 7.38
C ARG A 16 17.26 -19.83 7.45
N ALA A 17 17.80 -19.29 6.35
CA ALA A 17 19.14 -18.76 6.22
C ALA A 17 19.12 -17.23 6.40
N GLY A 18 19.16 -16.74 7.64
CA GLY A 18 19.23 -15.30 7.96
C GLY A 18 19.55 -15.11 9.44
N LYS A 19 19.90 -13.88 9.84
CA LYS A 19 20.06 -13.56 11.26
C LYS A 19 18.75 -13.78 12.00
N PRO A 20 18.77 -14.26 13.26
CA PRO A 20 17.54 -14.55 14.00
C PRO A 20 16.55 -13.39 14.06
N ARG A 21 17.03 -12.16 14.18
CA ARG A 21 16.22 -10.94 14.19
C ARG A 21 15.46 -10.76 12.86
N ASP A 22 16.15 -10.94 11.74
CA ASP A 22 15.56 -10.75 10.41
C ASP A 22 14.47 -11.80 10.16
N ARG A 23 14.71 -13.08 10.53
CA ARG A 23 13.68 -14.13 10.41
C ARG A 23 12.44 -13.85 11.25
N ILE A 24 12.63 -13.35 12.49
CA ILE A 24 11.50 -12.95 13.35
C ILE A 24 10.70 -11.84 12.69
N PHE A 25 11.40 -10.84 12.16
CA PHE A 25 10.77 -9.71 11.50
C PHE A 25 10.03 -10.13 10.22
N ASP A 26 10.62 -10.97 9.38
CA ASP A 26 9.99 -11.48 8.16
C ASP A 26 8.73 -12.29 8.46
N CYS A 27 8.77 -13.15 9.49
CA CYS A 27 7.60 -13.87 9.96
C CYS A 27 6.52 -12.94 10.52
N ALA A 28 6.91 -11.91 11.26
CA ALA A 28 5.98 -10.93 11.80
C ALA A 28 5.30 -10.14 10.68
N GLN A 29 6.05 -9.71 9.65
CA GLN A 29 5.50 -9.02 8.49
C GLN A 29 4.43 -9.84 7.77
N ASP A 30 4.74 -11.11 7.47
CA ASP A 30 3.82 -12.01 6.78
C ASP A 30 2.56 -12.26 7.61
N LEU A 31 2.70 -12.52 8.90
CA LEU A 31 1.58 -12.75 9.80
C LEU A 31 0.73 -11.48 9.98
N PHE A 32 1.34 -10.32 10.20
CA PHE A 32 0.62 -9.05 10.34
C PHE A 32 -0.14 -8.70 9.06
N HIS A 33 0.51 -8.90 7.91
CA HIS A 33 -0.16 -8.67 6.63
C HIS A 33 -1.36 -9.61 6.46
N ARG A 34 -1.22 -10.92 6.69
CA ARG A 34 -2.30 -11.89 6.44
C ARG A 34 -3.40 -11.90 7.49
N ARG A 35 -3.06 -11.76 8.78
CA ARG A 35 -3.98 -11.95 9.90
C ARG A 35 -4.34 -10.67 10.66
N GLY A 36 -3.69 -9.55 10.32
CA GLY A 36 -3.79 -8.30 11.07
C GLY A 36 -2.93 -8.28 12.33
N ILE A 37 -2.67 -7.07 12.80
CA ILE A 37 -1.82 -6.85 13.97
C ILE A 37 -2.47 -7.42 15.24
N ARG A 38 -3.79 -7.26 15.40
CA ARG A 38 -4.53 -7.76 16.57
C ARG A 38 -4.63 -9.28 16.59
N GLY A 39 -4.77 -9.90 15.42
CA GLY A 39 -4.93 -11.35 15.29
C GLY A 39 -3.65 -12.15 15.52
N VAL A 40 -2.50 -11.51 15.69
CA VAL A 40 -1.19 -12.16 15.79
C VAL A 40 -0.57 -11.94 17.16
N GLY A 41 -0.35 -13.03 17.90
CA GLY A 41 0.40 -13.03 19.15
C GLY A 41 1.90 -13.25 18.93
N VAL A 42 2.73 -12.87 19.90
CA VAL A 42 4.19 -13.08 19.86
C VAL A 42 4.57 -14.58 19.82
N GLU A 43 3.73 -15.43 20.40
CA GLU A 43 3.91 -16.88 20.34
C GLU A 43 3.83 -17.40 18.89
N ALA A 44 2.84 -16.94 18.13
CA ALA A 44 2.68 -17.34 16.73
C ALA A 44 3.84 -16.85 15.87
N ILE A 45 4.38 -15.65 16.16
CA ILE A 45 5.56 -15.11 15.45
C ILE A 45 6.80 -15.95 15.78
N ALA A 46 7.01 -16.28 17.07
CA ALA A 46 8.14 -17.08 17.49
C ALA A 46 8.10 -18.48 16.89
N GLU A 47 6.95 -19.12 16.88
CA GLU A 47 6.71 -20.43 16.26
C GLU A 47 7.03 -20.38 14.76
N ALA A 48 6.45 -19.44 14.02
CA ALA A 48 6.71 -19.25 12.59
C ALA A 48 8.19 -18.99 12.28
N ALA A 49 8.89 -18.25 13.14
CA ALA A 49 10.32 -17.98 13.00
C ALA A 49 11.23 -19.14 13.45
N GLY A 50 10.66 -20.26 13.94
CA GLY A 50 11.42 -21.39 14.45
C GLY A 50 12.26 -21.01 15.68
N THR A 51 11.73 -20.18 16.58
CA THR A 51 12.42 -19.69 17.78
C THR A 51 11.51 -19.73 19.00
N SER A 52 12.05 -19.39 20.20
CA SER A 52 11.24 -19.26 21.39
C SER A 52 10.78 -17.82 21.63
N LYS A 53 9.68 -17.64 22.37
CA LYS A 53 9.22 -16.31 22.84
C LYS A 53 10.34 -15.53 23.57
N MET A 54 11.14 -16.23 24.39
CA MET A 54 12.26 -15.62 25.09
C MET A 54 13.35 -15.14 24.13
N ALA A 55 13.62 -15.88 23.06
CA ALA A 55 14.60 -15.50 22.05
C ALA A 55 14.06 -14.32 21.19
N LEU A 56 12.77 -14.25 20.92
CA LEU A 56 12.15 -13.11 20.28
C LEU A 56 12.36 -11.82 21.10
N TYR A 57 12.10 -11.87 22.40
CA TYR A 57 12.30 -10.71 23.30
C TYR A 57 13.76 -10.30 23.53
N ARG A 58 14.74 -11.07 23.08
CA ARG A 58 16.15 -10.63 23.01
C ARG A 58 16.41 -9.70 21.83
N HIS A 59 15.53 -9.68 20.84
CA HIS A 59 15.70 -8.92 19.61
C HIS A 59 14.70 -7.77 19.49
N PHE A 60 13.56 -7.85 20.17
CA PHE A 60 12.49 -6.87 20.16
C PHE A 60 11.93 -6.75 21.57
N ASP A 61 11.98 -5.55 22.14
CA ASP A 61 11.57 -5.30 23.53
C ASP A 61 10.07 -5.56 23.76
N SER A 62 9.26 -5.40 22.71
CA SER A 62 7.81 -5.60 22.79
C SER A 62 7.21 -5.98 21.43
N LYS A 63 5.92 -6.39 21.44
CA LYS A 63 5.14 -6.53 20.20
C LYS A 63 4.96 -5.18 19.51
N ASP A 64 4.84 -4.11 20.28
CA ASP A 64 4.67 -2.76 19.73
C ASP A 64 5.89 -2.29 18.96
N GLU A 65 7.09 -2.64 19.42
CA GLU A 65 8.32 -2.39 18.65
C GLU A 65 8.30 -3.10 17.29
N LEU A 66 7.90 -4.39 17.26
CA LEU A 66 7.70 -5.12 16.01
C LEU A 66 6.67 -4.45 15.10
N ILE A 67 5.56 -3.97 15.67
CA ILE A 67 4.52 -3.24 14.92
C ILE A 67 5.10 -1.96 14.33
N ILE A 68 5.81 -1.16 15.13
CA ILE A 68 6.43 0.09 14.68
C ILE A 68 7.43 -0.18 13.55
N GLU A 69 8.26 -1.19 13.70
CA GLU A 69 9.23 -1.56 12.66
C GLU A 69 8.55 -2.01 11.37
N TYR A 70 7.47 -2.79 11.49
CA TYR A 70 6.64 -3.19 10.36
C TYR A 70 6.02 -2.00 9.62
N LEU A 71 5.41 -1.06 10.34
CA LEU A 71 4.81 0.13 9.76
C LEU A 71 5.86 1.01 9.06
N ASN A 72 7.03 1.19 9.67
CA ASN A 72 8.15 1.91 9.08
C ASN A 72 8.69 1.20 7.81
N TYR A 73 8.76 -0.13 7.84
CA TYR A 73 9.15 -0.91 6.66
C TYR A 73 8.18 -0.69 5.50
N LYS A 74 6.86 -0.73 5.75
CA LYS A 74 5.84 -0.47 4.73
C LYS A 74 5.94 0.97 4.21
N GLY A 75 6.28 1.92 5.06
CA GLY A 75 6.55 3.30 4.65
C GLY A 75 7.73 3.39 3.67
N ARG A 76 8.86 2.74 3.98
CA ARG A 76 10.03 2.69 3.08
C ARG A 76 9.71 2.04 1.73
N LYS A 77 8.90 0.96 1.73
CA LYS A 77 8.45 0.34 0.49
C LYS A 77 7.59 1.28 -0.37
N SER A 78 6.80 2.12 0.25
CA SER A 78 6.08 3.18 -0.47
C SER A 78 7.02 4.23 -1.08
N ASP A 79 8.10 4.58 -0.39
CA ASP A 79 9.11 5.52 -0.92
C ASP A 79 9.86 4.94 -2.13
N GLU A 80 10.14 3.62 -2.13
CA GLU A 80 10.71 2.92 -3.31
C GLU A 80 9.78 3.03 -4.53
N ILE A 81 8.46 2.88 -4.34
CA ILE A 81 7.46 3.02 -5.41
C ILE A 81 7.46 4.44 -5.99
N TRP A 82 7.54 5.44 -5.13
CA TRP A 82 7.65 6.82 -5.59
C TRP A 82 8.91 7.06 -6.40
N ALA A 83 10.05 6.50 -5.99
CA ALA A 83 11.29 6.59 -6.75
C ALA A 83 11.16 5.91 -8.13
N GLU A 84 10.46 4.77 -8.22
CA GLU A 84 10.16 4.12 -9.50
C GLU A 84 9.29 5.00 -10.41
N ILE A 85 8.26 5.67 -9.86
CA ILE A 85 7.38 6.58 -10.62
C ILE A 85 8.19 7.76 -11.19
N GLU A 86 9.05 8.35 -10.37
CA GLU A 86 9.93 9.45 -10.77
C GLU A 86 10.93 9.02 -11.84
N ALA A 87 11.57 7.86 -11.65
CA ALA A 87 12.52 7.31 -12.62
C ALA A 87 11.88 6.95 -13.96
N ALA A 88 10.60 6.53 -13.96
CA ALA A 88 9.86 6.21 -15.18
C ALA A 88 9.41 7.47 -15.94
N ASN A 89 9.30 8.63 -15.28
CA ASN A 89 8.80 9.89 -15.84
C ASN A 89 9.70 11.06 -15.41
N PRO A 90 10.99 11.10 -15.77
CA PRO A 90 11.93 12.10 -15.29
C PRO A 90 11.55 13.49 -15.81
N GLY A 91 11.31 14.44 -14.88
CA GLY A 91 10.95 15.82 -15.22
C GLY A 91 9.53 16.00 -15.78
N ASP A 92 8.73 14.95 -15.89
CA ASP A 92 7.32 14.99 -16.32
C ASP A 92 6.39 14.78 -15.12
N ALA A 93 6.01 15.88 -14.45
CA ALA A 93 5.14 15.82 -13.28
C ALA A 93 3.72 15.29 -13.62
N ALA A 94 3.20 15.56 -14.80
CA ALA A 94 1.93 15.00 -15.26
C ALA A 94 2.06 13.49 -15.43
N GLY A 95 3.10 13.02 -16.13
CA GLY A 95 3.40 11.59 -16.28
C GLY A 95 3.56 10.87 -14.94
N GLN A 96 4.24 11.51 -13.97
CA GLN A 96 4.38 10.96 -12.61
C GLN A 96 3.02 10.85 -11.89
N LEU A 97 2.13 11.83 -12.05
CA LEU A 97 0.81 11.82 -11.43
C LEU A 97 -0.08 10.70 -11.99
N TYR A 98 -0.07 10.50 -13.29
CA TYR A 98 -0.77 9.37 -13.92
C TYR A 98 -0.12 8.03 -13.54
N GLY A 99 1.21 7.96 -13.51
CA GLY A 99 1.96 6.78 -13.06
C GLY A 99 1.66 6.39 -11.61
N PHE A 100 1.45 7.36 -10.73
CA PHE A 100 1.00 7.14 -9.35
C PHE A 100 -0.35 6.41 -9.31
N VAL A 101 -1.32 6.84 -10.11
CA VAL A 101 -2.64 6.18 -10.21
C VAL A 101 -2.52 4.76 -10.75
N ASP A 102 -1.71 4.57 -11.80
CA ASP A 102 -1.50 3.26 -12.41
C ASP A 102 -0.84 2.28 -11.42
N LYS A 103 0.20 2.73 -10.69
CA LYS A 103 0.82 1.93 -9.63
C LYS A 103 -0.16 1.60 -8.51
N ALA A 104 -0.99 2.56 -8.06
CA ALA A 104 -2.00 2.32 -7.04
C ALA A 104 -3.01 1.25 -7.51
N ALA A 105 -3.45 1.29 -8.77
CA ALA A 105 -4.37 0.31 -9.33
C ALA A 105 -3.75 -1.10 -9.38
N ILE A 106 -2.48 -1.22 -9.78
CA ILE A 106 -1.75 -2.51 -9.79
C ILE A 106 -1.70 -3.09 -8.38
N PHE A 107 -1.34 -2.28 -7.36
CA PHE A 107 -1.32 -2.75 -5.97
C PHE A 107 -2.68 -3.20 -5.48
N ILE A 108 -3.74 -2.44 -5.78
CA ILE A 108 -5.10 -2.77 -5.36
C ILE A 108 -5.59 -4.07 -6.05
N ALA A 109 -5.20 -4.30 -7.29
CA ALA A 109 -5.54 -5.53 -8.00
C ALA A 109 -4.81 -6.76 -7.45
N GLY A 110 -3.55 -6.59 -7.03
CA GLY A 110 -2.68 -7.68 -6.56
C GLY A 110 -2.78 -7.99 -5.06
N ASP A 111 -3.39 -7.11 -4.25
CA ASP A 111 -3.47 -7.27 -2.80
C ASP A 111 -4.93 -7.19 -2.32
N GLU A 112 -5.49 -8.35 -1.98
CA GLU A 112 -6.87 -8.44 -1.49
C GLU A 112 -7.03 -7.90 -0.06
N ARG A 113 -5.94 -7.77 0.69
CA ARG A 113 -5.99 -7.30 2.07
C ARG A 113 -5.99 -5.76 2.18
N GLY A 114 -5.51 -5.09 1.17
CA GLY A 114 -5.50 -3.64 1.08
C GLY A 114 -4.29 -2.99 1.76
N CYS A 115 -4.45 -1.78 2.29
CA CYS A 115 -3.34 -1.00 2.87
C CYS A 115 -3.04 -1.45 4.29
N ASP A 116 -1.85 -2.00 4.53
CA ASP A 116 -1.39 -2.42 5.86
C ASP A 116 -1.47 -1.29 6.90
N LEU A 117 -1.10 -0.06 6.52
CA LEU A 117 -1.16 1.08 7.43
C LEU A 117 -2.61 1.50 7.75
N ALA A 118 -3.50 1.45 6.76
CA ALA A 118 -4.91 1.75 6.99
C ALA A 118 -5.58 0.68 7.87
N ASN A 119 -5.27 -0.60 7.62
CA ASN A 119 -5.75 -1.70 8.45
C ASN A 119 -5.22 -1.56 9.88
N ALA A 120 -3.92 -1.27 10.04
CA ALA A 120 -3.31 -1.04 11.35
C ALA A 120 -3.96 0.13 12.11
N ALA A 121 -4.31 1.22 11.44
CA ALA A 121 -4.98 2.37 12.06
C ALA A 121 -6.34 2.00 12.65
N ILE A 122 -7.06 1.05 12.03
CA ILE A 122 -8.36 0.54 12.53
C ILE A 122 -8.14 -0.47 13.67
N GLU A 123 -7.08 -1.27 13.58
CA GLU A 123 -6.79 -2.34 14.55
C GLU A 123 -6.15 -1.81 15.85
N LEU A 124 -5.38 -0.72 15.80
CA LEU A 124 -4.75 -0.10 16.98
C LEU A 124 -5.76 0.81 17.70
N THR A 125 -6.57 0.21 18.57
CA THR A 125 -7.66 0.92 19.27
C THR A 125 -7.22 1.62 20.56
N GLU A 126 -6.01 1.37 21.05
CA GLU A 126 -5.49 2.02 22.25
C GLU A 126 -5.11 3.46 21.95
N GLN A 127 -5.73 4.40 22.70
CA GLN A 127 -5.37 5.82 22.55
C GLN A 127 -3.90 6.03 22.91
N GLY A 128 -3.17 6.71 22.02
CA GLY A 128 -1.75 6.99 22.22
C GLY A 128 -0.81 5.86 21.86
N HIS A 129 -1.30 4.76 21.24
CA HIS A 129 -0.41 3.72 20.74
C HIS A 129 0.62 4.31 19.76
N PRO A 130 1.94 4.10 19.97
CA PRO A 130 2.98 4.78 19.18
C PRO A 130 2.90 4.49 17.68
N GLY A 131 2.36 3.33 17.28
CA GLY A 131 2.11 2.99 15.88
C GLY A 131 1.12 3.92 15.19
N LEU A 132 0.15 4.51 15.91
CA LEU A 132 -0.78 5.48 15.32
C LEU A 132 -0.06 6.74 14.84
N ARG A 133 0.93 7.22 15.61
CA ARG A 133 1.76 8.35 15.22
C ARG A 133 2.58 8.05 13.96
N VAL A 134 3.16 6.86 13.87
CA VAL A 134 3.90 6.42 12.66
C VAL A 134 2.98 6.44 11.43
N ILE A 135 1.73 5.97 11.59
CA ILE A 135 0.75 5.96 10.50
C ILE A 135 0.37 7.38 10.10
N GLU A 136 0.08 8.25 11.06
CA GLU A 136 -0.27 9.66 10.82
C GLU A 136 0.85 10.38 10.06
N GLU A 137 2.08 10.31 10.58
CA GLU A 137 3.25 10.92 9.95
C GLU A 137 3.46 10.41 8.51
N PHE A 138 3.29 9.11 8.28
CA PHE A 138 3.36 8.53 6.95
C PHE A 138 2.26 9.08 6.03
N LYS A 139 1.00 9.05 6.46
CA LYS A 139 -0.14 9.52 5.65
C LYS A 139 -0.03 11.00 5.32
N MET A 140 0.43 11.83 6.26
CA MET A 140 0.65 13.25 6.02
C MET A 140 1.78 13.50 5.02
N ARG A 141 2.90 12.78 5.10
CA ARG A 141 3.98 12.86 4.09
C ARG A 141 3.50 12.45 2.70
N GLN A 142 2.70 11.38 2.60
CA GLN A 142 2.13 10.95 1.31
C GLN A 142 1.22 12.02 0.71
N ARG A 143 0.35 12.62 1.54
CA ARG A 143 -0.52 13.72 1.13
C ARG A 143 0.28 14.92 0.63
N GLU A 144 1.29 15.36 1.39
CA GLU A 144 2.16 16.48 1.02
C GLU A 144 2.89 16.21 -0.30
N ARG A 145 3.45 15.00 -0.47
CA ARG A 145 4.13 14.60 -1.72
C ARG A 145 3.18 14.63 -2.91
N LEU A 146 1.97 14.10 -2.74
CA LEU A 146 0.95 14.12 -3.79
C LEU A 146 0.49 15.54 -4.12
N THR A 147 0.30 16.40 -3.12
CA THR A 147 -0.02 17.82 -3.30
C THR A 147 1.06 18.54 -4.12
N ASN A 148 2.34 18.33 -3.75
CA ASN A 148 3.47 18.93 -4.47
C ASN A 148 3.53 18.43 -5.92
N LEU A 149 3.24 17.15 -6.16
CA LEU A 149 3.18 16.59 -7.51
C LEU A 149 2.02 17.18 -8.32
N CYS A 150 0.82 17.30 -7.74
CA CYS A 150 -0.33 17.97 -8.37
C CYS A 150 -0.02 19.42 -8.75
N LYS A 151 0.67 20.15 -7.86
CA LYS A 151 1.12 21.51 -8.13
C LYS A 151 2.11 21.57 -9.28
N ALA A 152 3.12 20.69 -9.28
CA ALA A 152 4.12 20.62 -10.35
C ALA A 152 3.51 20.22 -11.69
N ALA A 153 2.45 19.39 -11.68
CA ALA A 153 1.69 18.99 -12.86
C ALA A 153 0.74 20.09 -13.40
N GLY A 154 0.64 21.24 -12.73
CA GLY A 154 -0.16 22.39 -13.17
C GLY A 154 -1.64 22.31 -12.81
N ALA A 155 -2.03 21.50 -11.81
CA ALA A 155 -3.41 21.43 -11.36
C ALA A 155 -3.94 22.78 -10.86
N SER A 156 -5.17 23.15 -11.21
CA SER A 156 -5.82 24.41 -10.81
C SER A 156 -6.05 24.52 -9.29
N GLN A 157 -6.29 23.40 -8.62
CA GLN A 157 -6.49 23.28 -7.17
C GLN A 157 -5.72 22.05 -6.65
N PRO A 158 -4.39 22.15 -6.48
CA PRO A 158 -3.53 21.00 -6.23
C PRO A 158 -3.86 20.25 -4.91
N ASP A 159 -4.22 20.98 -3.85
CA ASP A 159 -4.58 20.39 -2.57
C ASP A 159 -5.87 19.55 -2.69
N LEU A 160 -6.89 20.09 -3.35
CA LEU A 160 -8.15 19.41 -3.55
C LEU A 160 -7.99 18.18 -4.45
N LEU A 161 -7.19 18.29 -5.52
CA LEU A 161 -6.88 17.15 -6.38
C LEU A 161 -6.16 16.05 -5.59
N ALA A 162 -5.15 16.40 -4.80
CA ALA A 162 -4.41 15.45 -3.99
C ALA A 162 -5.32 14.72 -2.99
N ASP A 163 -6.15 15.45 -2.26
CA ASP A 163 -7.11 14.88 -1.32
C ASP A 163 -8.14 13.99 -2.03
N THR A 164 -8.63 14.42 -3.20
CA THR A 164 -9.57 13.62 -4.00
C THR A 164 -8.95 12.30 -4.45
N LEU A 165 -7.73 12.32 -5.00
CA LEU A 165 -7.02 11.11 -5.41
C LEU A 165 -6.71 10.19 -4.22
N PHE A 166 -6.32 10.78 -3.08
CA PHE A 166 -6.07 10.04 -1.86
C PHE A 166 -7.32 9.27 -1.41
N LEU A 167 -8.47 9.95 -1.33
CA LEU A 167 -9.74 9.36 -0.95
C LEU A 167 -10.24 8.32 -1.96
N LEU A 168 -10.05 8.55 -3.27
CA LEU A 168 -10.40 7.58 -4.30
C LEU A 168 -9.61 6.27 -4.15
N ILE A 169 -8.31 6.37 -3.89
CA ILE A 169 -7.43 5.21 -3.71
C ILE A 169 -7.80 4.44 -2.43
N GLU A 170 -8.01 5.13 -1.31
CA GLU A 170 -8.44 4.49 -0.07
C GLU A 170 -9.81 3.81 -0.24
N GLY A 171 -10.77 4.48 -0.90
CA GLY A 171 -12.07 3.91 -1.22
C GLY A 171 -11.99 2.71 -2.16
N ALA A 172 -11.12 2.75 -3.16
CA ALA A 172 -10.91 1.63 -4.09
C ALA A 172 -10.35 0.38 -3.38
N ARG A 173 -9.46 0.55 -2.39
CA ARG A 173 -8.93 -0.55 -1.54
C ARG A 173 -10.06 -1.25 -0.78
N VAL A 174 -10.93 -0.47 -0.12
CA VAL A 174 -12.08 -1.00 0.62
C VAL A 174 -13.08 -1.67 -0.33
N SER A 175 -13.38 -1.02 -1.47
CA SER A 175 -14.28 -1.55 -2.49
C SER A 175 -13.78 -2.88 -3.05
N ARG A 176 -12.48 -3.00 -3.35
CA ARG A 176 -11.88 -4.25 -3.84
C ARG A 176 -12.12 -5.41 -2.88
N ARG A 177 -11.94 -5.17 -1.59
CA ARG A 177 -12.15 -6.19 -0.55
C ARG A 177 -13.63 -6.54 -0.35
N SER A 178 -14.52 -5.55 -0.39
CA SER A 178 -15.94 -5.76 -0.06
C SER A 178 -16.80 -6.22 -1.22
N VAL A 179 -16.47 -5.82 -2.45
CA VAL A 179 -17.26 -6.09 -3.66
C VAL A 179 -16.54 -7.00 -4.66
N GLY A 180 -15.22 -7.15 -4.51
CA GLY A 180 -14.40 -7.99 -5.39
C GLY A 180 -13.89 -7.25 -6.65
N THR A 181 -13.43 -8.04 -7.64
CA THR A 181 -12.76 -7.54 -8.84
C THR A 181 -13.64 -6.72 -9.77
N ASN A 182 -14.94 -7.00 -9.79
CA ASN A 182 -15.90 -6.37 -10.70
C ASN A 182 -16.60 -5.14 -10.08
N GLY A 183 -16.16 -4.71 -8.89
CA GLY A 183 -16.67 -3.55 -8.19
C GLY A 183 -16.10 -2.23 -8.69
N PRO A 184 -16.45 -1.10 -8.04
CA PRO A 184 -15.98 0.24 -8.42
C PRO A 184 -14.47 0.37 -8.55
N SER A 185 -13.67 -0.42 -7.80
CA SER A 185 -12.21 -0.44 -7.89
C SER A 185 -11.68 -0.81 -9.29
N ALA A 186 -12.43 -1.56 -10.10
CA ALA A 186 -12.08 -1.88 -11.47
C ALA A 186 -11.95 -0.63 -12.37
N ASN A 187 -12.64 0.45 -12.01
CA ASN A 187 -12.64 1.71 -12.74
C ASN A 187 -11.71 2.78 -12.12
N LEU A 188 -10.87 2.43 -11.15
CA LEU A 188 -10.01 3.40 -10.44
C LEU A 188 -9.20 4.25 -11.40
N VAL A 189 -8.50 3.64 -12.36
CA VAL A 189 -7.66 4.35 -13.33
C VAL A 189 -8.50 5.32 -14.16
N ARG A 190 -9.60 4.85 -14.73
CA ARG A 190 -10.49 5.67 -15.56
C ARG A 190 -11.06 6.86 -14.76
N THR A 191 -11.54 6.61 -13.55
CA THR A 191 -12.12 7.63 -12.67
C THR A 191 -11.06 8.66 -12.27
N SER A 192 -9.89 8.20 -11.83
CA SER A 192 -8.81 9.09 -11.42
C SER A 192 -8.28 9.94 -12.57
N ARG A 193 -8.14 9.37 -13.78
CA ARG A 193 -7.73 10.11 -14.98
C ARG A 193 -8.76 11.20 -15.35
N GLY A 194 -10.05 10.90 -15.26
CA GLY A 194 -11.10 11.90 -15.46
C GLY A 194 -11.05 13.03 -14.43
N VAL A 195 -10.80 12.69 -13.17
CA VAL A 195 -10.62 13.69 -12.10
C VAL A 195 -9.38 14.55 -12.36
N ILE A 196 -8.23 13.96 -12.67
CA ILE A 196 -6.99 14.69 -12.96
C ILE A 196 -7.20 15.68 -14.12
N ALA A 197 -7.84 15.23 -15.20
CA ALA A 197 -8.15 16.09 -16.36
C ALA A 197 -9.09 17.25 -15.99
N SER A 198 -10.09 17.03 -15.12
CA SER A 198 -11.02 18.08 -14.66
C SER A 198 -10.35 19.19 -13.86
N PHE A 199 -9.16 18.95 -13.29
CA PHE A 199 -8.33 19.95 -12.64
C PHE A 199 -7.32 20.63 -13.58
N GLY A 200 -7.42 20.39 -14.88
CA GLY A 200 -6.61 21.06 -15.92
C GLY A 200 -5.23 20.42 -16.14
N VAL A 201 -4.93 19.27 -15.56
CA VAL A 201 -3.66 18.57 -15.81
C VAL A 201 -3.72 17.87 -17.18
N PRO A 202 -2.76 18.14 -18.09
CA PRO A 202 -2.75 17.53 -19.41
C PRO A 202 -2.49 16.03 -19.34
N LEU A 203 -2.93 15.30 -20.37
CA LEU A 203 -2.54 13.90 -20.55
C LEU A 203 -1.02 13.80 -20.76
N PRO A 204 -0.35 12.74 -20.25
CA PRO A 204 1.06 12.52 -20.53
C PRO A 204 1.31 12.37 -22.03
N LYS A 205 2.44 12.90 -22.52
CA LYS A 205 2.84 12.82 -23.94
C LYS A 205 2.85 11.40 -24.50
N ALA A 206 3.17 10.41 -23.67
CA ALA A 206 3.11 9.00 -24.04
C ALA A 206 1.68 8.49 -24.35
N CYS A 207 0.64 9.12 -23.80
CA CYS A 207 -0.75 8.75 -24.07
C CYS A 207 -1.32 9.47 -25.32
N GLU A 208 -0.82 10.64 -25.66
CA GLU A 208 -1.22 11.38 -26.86
C GLU A 208 -0.94 10.58 -28.13
N SER A 209 0.21 9.92 -28.21
CA SER A 209 0.60 9.10 -29.36
C SER A 209 -0.27 7.86 -29.58
N ILE A 210 -0.94 7.36 -28.56
CA ILE A 210 -1.85 6.21 -28.64
C ILE A 210 -3.22 6.66 -29.14
N LEU A 211 -3.72 7.79 -28.63
CA LEU A 211 -5.00 8.37 -29.07
C LEU A 211 -4.96 8.85 -30.53
N GLU A 212 -3.82 9.39 -30.99
CA GLU A 212 -3.64 9.79 -32.38
C GLU A 212 -3.63 8.59 -33.35
N ARG A 213 -3.12 7.43 -32.93
CA ARG A 213 -3.15 6.19 -33.71
C ARG A 213 -4.56 5.61 -33.83
N GLU A 214 -5.34 5.60 -32.74
CA GLU A 214 -6.71 5.09 -32.76
C GLU A 214 -7.68 6.00 -33.51
N THR A 215 -7.39 7.30 -33.63
CA THR A 215 -8.19 8.23 -34.47
C THR A 215 -7.81 8.20 -35.95
N SER A 216 -6.60 7.75 -36.30
CA SER A 216 -6.14 7.63 -37.68
C SER A 216 -6.58 6.31 -38.36
N GLU A 217 -7.03 5.34 -37.57
CA GLU A 217 -7.51 4.02 -38.10
C GLU A 217 -9.04 3.94 -38.24
N ARG A 218 -9.77 5.04 -38.04
CA ARG A 218 -11.21 5.14 -38.29
C ARG A 218 -11.50 6.06 -39.49
#